data_81e94ec54f3dd21ffc9ff36eeb6b1fbd
#
_entry.id   81e94ec54f3dd21ffc9ff36eeb6b1fbd
#
_cell.length_a   1.000
_cell.length_b   1.000
_cell.length_c   1.000
_cell.angle_alpha   90.00
_cell.angle_beta   90.00
_cell.angle_gamma   90.00
#
_symmetry.space_group_name_H-M   'P 1'
#
loop_
_entity.id
_entity.type
_entity.pdbx_description
1 polymer ?
#
loop_
_entity_poly.entity_id
_entity_poly.type
_entity_poly.pdbx_seq_one_letter_code
_entity_poly.pdbx_strand_id
1 'polypeptide(L)'
;ITTCCGNVPANIGAENALKTLQMCSSLNIPVYIGEEAPLKRKLVTAQDTHGEDGIGENFYQKVVGAKAKNGAVDFIINTLYNHEKVSIIALAPLTNIAKALIKDKKAFENLDEFVSMGGAFRIHGNCSPVAEFNYWVDPHGADYVYKNLSKKIHMVGLDVTRKIVLTPNIIEFINRLDKKMAKYITEITRFYIDFHWEQEGIIGCVINDPLAVAYFIDRSICKGFESYVEVVEDGIAMGQSIVDSFNFYKKNPNAIVLNEVDEKKFMYMFLKRLFKGYEDIIDSVEGVI
;
A
#
# COMPACT_ATOMS: atom_id res chain seq x y z
N ILE A 1 -5.96 -4.85 11.33
CA ILE A 1 -5.22 -3.77 10.62
C ILE A 1 -4.20 -3.20 11.58
N THR A 2 -2.96 -2.95 11.10
CA THR A 2 -1.94 -2.20 11.83
C THR A 2 -1.59 -0.95 11.03
N THR A 3 -1.50 0.21 11.69
CA THR A 3 -1.08 1.46 11.06
C THR A 3 0.38 1.77 11.36
N CYS A 4 1.00 2.59 10.54
CA CYS A 4 2.39 3.02 10.69
C CYS A 4 2.49 4.50 10.33
N CYS A 5 3.55 5.15 10.76
CA CYS A 5 3.93 6.47 10.25
C CYS A 5 4.15 6.38 8.73
N GLY A 6 3.73 7.35 8.00
CA GLY A 6 3.83 7.41 6.54
C GLY A 6 3.16 8.67 6.02
N ASN A 7 2.14 8.53 5.16
CA ASN A 7 1.39 9.65 4.60
C ASN A 7 0.94 10.65 5.68
N VAL A 8 0.57 10.11 6.85
CA VAL A 8 0.20 10.86 8.06
C VAL A 8 0.82 10.19 9.28
N PRO A 9 0.84 10.84 10.47
CA PRO A 9 1.14 10.16 11.73
C PRO A 9 0.27 8.92 11.96
N ALA A 10 0.83 7.89 12.60
CA ALA A 10 0.20 6.58 12.76
C ALA A 10 -1.19 6.62 13.43
N ASN A 11 -1.38 7.56 14.38
CA ASN A 11 -2.65 7.76 15.08
C ASN A 11 -3.75 8.33 14.14
N ILE A 12 -3.41 9.26 13.24
CA ILE A 12 -4.34 9.79 12.22
C ILE A 12 -4.70 8.65 11.24
N GLY A 13 -3.72 7.88 10.78
CA GLY A 13 -3.95 6.71 9.96
C GLY A 13 -4.89 5.70 10.61
N ALA A 14 -4.78 5.49 11.93
CA ALA A 14 -5.66 4.59 12.66
C ALA A 14 -7.11 5.13 12.76
N GLU A 15 -7.31 6.43 12.94
CA GLU A 15 -8.63 7.04 12.89
C GLU A 15 -9.25 6.91 11.50
N ASN A 16 -8.47 7.11 10.43
CA ASN A 16 -8.93 6.95 9.05
C ASN A 16 -9.27 5.49 8.72
N ALA A 17 -8.49 4.54 9.23
CA ALA A 17 -8.81 3.12 9.11
C ALA A 17 -10.18 2.79 9.77
N LEU A 18 -10.46 3.32 10.97
CA LEU A 18 -11.76 3.15 11.61
C LEU A 18 -12.89 3.78 10.81
N LYS A 19 -12.71 4.99 10.26
CA LYS A 19 -13.72 5.67 9.41
C LYS A 19 -14.04 4.83 8.18
N THR A 20 -13.01 4.28 7.51
CA THR A 20 -13.16 3.41 6.35
C THR A 20 -13.87 2.10 6.73
N LEU A 21 -13.50 1.48 7.86
CA LEU A 21 -14.18 0.28 8.36
C LEU A 21 -15.65 0.54 8.69
N GLN A 22 -15.98 1.73 9.23
CA GLN A 22 -17.37 2.13 9.45
C GLN A 22 -18.13 2.26 8.13
N MET A 23 -17.52 2.87 7.12
CA MET A 23 -18.10 2.97 5.77
C MET A 23 -18.40 1.59 5.20
N CYS A 24 -17.50 0.64 5.39
CA CYS A 24 -17.63 -0.76 4.94
C CYS A 24 -18.44 -1.66 5.89
N SER A 25 -19.05 -1.11 6.96
CA SER A 25 -19.77 -1.89 7.98
C SER A 25 -18.93 -3.03 8.60
N SER A 26 -17.64 -2.79 8.82
CA SER A 26 -16.62 -3.78 9.22
C SER A 26 -15.86 -3.38 10.49
N LEU A 27 -16.50 -2.65 11.42
CA LEU A 27 -15.88 -2.21 12.68
C LEU A 27 -15.48 -3.35 13.65
N ASN A 28 -15.86 -4.58 13.34
CA ASN A 28 -15.38 -5.78 14.05
C ASN A 28 -13.91 -6.10 13.77
N ILE A 29 -13.31 -5.50 12.73
CA ILE A 29 -11.88 -5.67 12.41
C ILE A 29 -11.07 -4.76 13.34
N PRO A 30 -10.15 -5.33 14.17
CA PRO A 30 -9.37 -4.53 15.09
C PRO A 30 -8.32 -3.68 14.37
N VAL A 31 -8.11 -2.47 14.86
CA VAL A 31 -7.07 -1.55 14.40
C VAL A 31 -6.04 -1.34 15.51
N TYR A 32 -4.75 -1.46 15.17
CA TYR A 32 -3.64 -1.26 16.08
C TYR A 32 -2.73 -0.14 15.57
N ILE A 33 -2.44 0.82 16.43
CA ILE A 33 -1.50 1.92 16.18
C ILE A 33 -0.08 1.36 16.33
N GLY A 34 0.74 1.56 15.32
CA GLY A 34 2.13 1.15 15.28
C GLY A 34 3.11 2.31 15.46
N GLU A 35 4.25 2.17 14.82
CA GLU A 35 5.38 3.06 15.01
C GLU A 35 5.06 4.48 14.50
N GLU A 36 5.45 5.47 15.30
CA GLU A 36 5.22 6.89 15.02
C GLU A 36 6.35 7.54 14.23
N ALA A 37 7.50 6.87 14.14
CA ALA A 37 8.68 7.34 13.44
C ALA A 37 9.41 6.20 12.73
N PRO A 38 10.07 6.48 11.58
CA PRO A 38 10.99 5.57 10.92
C PRO A 38 12.12 5.08 11.82
N LEU A 39 12.81 3.99 11.45
CA LEU A 39 13.86 3.39 12.30
C LEU A 39 14.97 4.38 12.69
N LYS A 40 15.40 5.23 11.76
CA LYS A 40 16.54 6.15 12.01
C LYS A 40 16.27 7.59 11.60
N ARG A 41 15.44 7.85 10.60
CA ARG A 41 15.16 9.21 10.11
C ARG A 41 14.06 9.90 10.92
N LYS A 42 13.97 11.21 10.75
CA LYS A 42 12.75 11.96 11.10
C LYS A 42 11.64 11.61 10.10
N LEU A 43 10.43 11.49 10.60
CA LEU A 43 9.26 11.32 9.76
C LEU A 43 9.09 12.53 8.84
N VAL A 44 8.88 12.24 7.56
CA VAL A 44 8.36 13.18 6.57
C VAL A 44 7.04 12.62 6.10
N THR A 45 5.97 13.36 6.33
CA THR A 45 4.61 12.95 5.92
C THR A 45 4.32 13.40 4.49
N ALA A 46 3.25 12.86 3.90
CA ALA A 46 2.73 13.26 2.59
C ALA A 46 1.36 13.95 2.72
N GLN A 47 1.23 14.84 3.70
CA GLN A 47 -0.01 15.59 3.93
C GLN A 47 -0.26 16.62 2.81
N ASP A 48 0.77 17.09 2.13
CA ASP A 48 0.69 17.87 0.89
C ASP A 48 0.07 17.09 -0.29
N THR A 49 0.12 15.76 -0.23
CA THR A 49 -0.41 14.85 -1.24
C THR A 49 -1.79 14.30 -0.89
N HIS A 50 -2.05 14.06 0.40
CA HIS A 50 -3.26 13.38 0.88
C HIS A 50 -4.17 14.26 1.75
N GLY A 51 -3.83 15.55 1.92
CA GLY A 51 -4.52 16.47 2.80
C GLY A 51 -4.04 16.36 4.26
N GLU A 52 -4.30 17.39 5.07
CA GLU A 52 -3.88 17.44 6.49
C GLU A 52 -4.42 16.28 7.32
N ASP A 53 -5.64 15.85 7.01
CA ASP A 53 -6.29 14.71 7.68
C ASP A 53 -5.92 13.34 7.07
N GLY A 54 -5.16 13.32 5.97
CA GLY A 54 -4.73 12.11 5.24
C GLY A 54 -5.87 11.37 4.55
N ILE A 55 -7.02 12.01 4.37
CA ILE A 55 -8.21 11.43 3.72
C ILE A 55 -8.90 12.49 2.83
N GLY A 56 -8.09 13.36 2.20
CA GLY A 56 -8.55 14.35 1.23
C GLY A 56 -9.20 15.59 1.83
N GLU A 57 -8.85 15.96 3.06
CA GLU A 57 -9.40 17.13 3.81
C GLU A 57 -10.92 17.07 3.99
N ASN A 58 -11.47 15.89 4.09
CA ASN A 58 -12.90 15.70 4.32
C ASN A 58 -13.30 15.85 5.79
N PHE A 59 -12.34 15.82 6.71
CA PHE A 59 -12.54 16.02 8.15
C PHE A 59 -13.71 15.22 8.73
N TYR A 60 -13.90 13.97 8.27
CA TYR A 60 -14.97 13.10 8.78
C TYR A 60 -14.89 12.97 10.30
N GLN A 61 -16.06 12.93 10.94
CA GLN A 61 -16.15 12.77 12.39
C GLN A 61 -15.53 11.45 12.85
N LYS A 62 -15.03 11.47 14.09
CA LYS A 62 -14.49 10.26 14.74
C LYS A 62 -15.58 9.22 14.89
N VAL A 63 -15.17 7.96 14.71
CA VAL A 63 -16.07 6.81 14.89
C VAL A 63 -16.44 6.67 16.36
N VAL A 64 -17.74 6.57 16.64
CA VAL A 64 -18.26 6.30 17.98
C VAL A 64 -18.35 4.79 18.21
N GLY A 65 -17.92 4.32 19.38
CA GLY A 65 -18.03 2.90 19.76
C GLY A 65 -16.88 1.99 19.33
N ALA A 66 -15.93 2.50 18.54
CA ALA A 66 -14.71 1.78 18.20
C ALA A 66 -13.47 2.65 18.46
N LYS A 67 -12.39 2.01 18.93
CA LYS A 67 -11.09 2.68 19.18
C LYS A 67 -9.96 1.80 18.69
N ALA A 68 -8.95 2.43 18.10
CA ALA A 68 -7.69 1.77 17.81
C ALA A 68 -6.95 1.45 19.13
N LYS A 69 -6.23 0.35 19.12
CA LYS A 69 -5.39 -0.12 20.24
C LYS A 69 -3.94 0.23 19.93
N ASN A 70 -3.09 0.35 20.94
CA ASN A 70 -1.65 0.46 20.76
C ASN A 70 -1.01 -0.92 20.57
N GLY A 71 0.24 -0.96 20.13
CA GLY A 71 1.06 -2.16 20.12
C GLY A 71 0.95 -3.01 18.84
N ALA A 72 0.95 -2.37 17.67
CA ALA A 72 0.92 -3.05 16.38
C ALA A 72 2.06 -4.06 16.20
N VAL A 73 3.27 -3.75 16.66
CA VAL A 73 4.43 -4.64 16.56
C VAL A 73 4.18 -5.94 17.34
N ASP A 74 3.70 -5.84 18.57
CA ASP A 74 3.37 -7.02 19.39
C ASP A 74 2.18 -7.79 18.82
N PHE A 75 1.20 -7.07 18.28
CA PHE A 75 0.07 -7.70 17.61
C PHE A 75 0.53 -8.54 16.40
N ILE A 76 1.45 -8.03 15.58
CA ILE A 76 2.02 -8.77 14.44
C ILE A 76 2.71 -10.04 14.93
N ILE A 77 3.61 -9.94 15.92
CA ILE A 77 4.34 -11.08 16.45
C ILE A 77 3.37 -12.12 17.03
N ASN A 78 2.43 -11.69 17.87
CA ASN A 78 1.45 -12.59 18.48
C ASN A 78 0.55 -13.27 17.43
N THR A 79 0.17 -12.54 16.38
CA THR A 79 -0.64 -13.10 15.28
C THR A 79 0.14 -14.20 14.56
N LEU A 80 1.42 -13.98 14.26
CA LEU A 80 2.28 -14.98 13.62
C LEU A 80 2.45 -16.24 14.46
N TYR A 81 2.48 -16.14 15.79
CA TYR A 81 2.55 -17.31 16.67
C TYR A 81 1.22 -18.04 16.85
N ASN A 82 0.11 -17.31 16.83
CA ASN A 82 -1.19 -17.89 17.17
C ASN A 82 -1.97 -18.44 15.98
N HIS A 83 -1.45 -18.30 14.75
CA HIS A 83 -2.11 -18.76 13.53
C HIS A 83 -1.12 -19.49 12.63
N GLU A 84 -1.56 -20.61 12.03
CA GLU A 84 -0.71 -21.46 11.18
C GLU A 84 -0.36 -20.83 9.81
N LYS A 85 -1.24 -19.97 9.30
CA LYS A 85 -1.06 -19.29 8.01
C LYS A 85 -1.41 -17.82 8.15
N VAL A 86 -0.38 -17.00 8.18
CA VAL A 86 -0.53 -15.54 8.21
C VAL A 86 0.18 -14.95 7.03
N SER A 87 -0.55 -14.23 6.19
CA SER A 87 0.04 -13.40 5.14
C SER A 87 -0.03 -11.94 5.55
N ILE A 88 0.99 -11.18 5.18
CA ILE A 88 1.06 -9.74 5.45
C ILE A 88 1.03 -8.98 4.13
N ILE A 89 0.13 -8.00 4.03
CA ILE A 89 0.12 -7.01 2.95
C ILE A 89 0.53 -5.68 3.56
N ALA A 90 1.76 -5.24 3.29
CA ALA A 90 2.30 -3.97 3.75
C ALA A 90 2.03 -2.88 2.72
N LEU A 91 1.24 -1.88 3.10
CA LEU A 91 0.79 -0.77 2.26
C LEU A 91 1.37 0.58 2.73
N ALA A 92 2.31 0.54 3.68
CA ALA A 92 2.94 1.68 4.33
C ALA A 92 4.44 1.41 4.49
N PRO A 93 5.24 2.38 4.97
CA PRO A 93 6.63 2.14 5.31
C PRO A 93 6.81 0.89 6.17
N LEU A 94 7.87 0.13 5.92
CA LEU A 94 8.06 -1.20 6.54
C LEU A 94 8.52 -1.15 8.00
N THR A 95 8.39 -0.02 8.67
CA THR A 95 8.85 0.23 10.04
C THR A 95 8.29 -0.77 11.06
N ASN A 96 6.98 -1.03 11.04
CA ASN A 96 6.36 -2.01 11.94
C ASN A 96 6.94 -3.41 11.74
N ILE A 97 7.16 -3.80 10.48
CA ILE A 97 7.69 -5.12 10.11
C ILE A 97 9.16 -5.24 10.53
N ALA A 98 9.95 -4.20 10.26
CA ALA A 98 11.35 -4.15 10.68
C ALA A 98 11.48 -4.24 12.22
N LYS A 99 10.66 -3.49 12.95
CA LYS A 99 10.63 -3.54 14.43
C LYS A 99 10.20 -4.90 14.95
N ALA A 100 9.21 -5.54 14.32
CA ALA A 100 8.77 -6.88 14.68
C ALA A 100 9.87 -7.93 14.41
N LEU A 101 10.56 -7.85 13.26
CA LEU A 101 11.70 -8.72 12.93
C LEU A 101 12.90 -8.50 13.88
N ILE A 102 13.18 -7.25 14.26
CA ILE A 102 14.23 -6.93 15.24
C ILE A 102 13.89 -7.52 16.61
N LYS A 103 12.61 -7.42 17.01
CA LYS A 103 12.13 -7.88 18.31
C LYS A 103 12.06 -9.39 18.40
N ASP A 104 11.55 -10.04 17.36
CA ASP A 104 11.38 -11.50 17.31
C ASP A 104 11.36 -12.01 15.87
N LYS A 105 12.54 -12.26 15.34
CA LYS A 105 12.71 -12.83 13.98
C LYS A 105 12.10 -14.22 13.83
N LYS A 106 12.06 -15.00 14.93
CA LYS A 106 11.55 -16.38 14.90
C LYS A 106 10.05 -16.43 14.59
N ALA A 107 9.28 -15.45 15.04
CA ALA A 107 7.85 -15.37 14.73
C ALA A 107 7.59 -15.43 13.21
N PHE A 108 8.48 -14.85 12.40
CA PHE A 108 8.33 -14.80 10.94
C PHE A 108 8.61 -16.13 10.22
N GLU A 109 9.05 -17.18 10.93
CA GLU A 109 9.09 -18.54 10.36
C GLU A 109 7.68 -19.05 10.02
N ASN A 110 6.64 -18.56 10.72
CA ASN A 110 5.23 -18.87 10.50
C ASN A 110 4.56 -17.97 9.44
N LEU A 111 5.28 -17.00 8.88
CA LEU A 111 4.76 -16.18 7.81
C LEU A 111 4.53 -17.03 6.54
N ASP A 112 3.34 -16.93 5.96
CA ASP A 112 3.01 -17.62 4.70
C ASP A 112 3.51 -16.82 3.50
N GLU A 113 2.98 -15.60 3.33
CA GLU A 113 3.32 -14.70 2.22
C GLU A 113 3.52 -13.26 2.70
N PHE A 114 4.35 -12.52 1.96
CA PHE A 114 4.57 -11.10 2.20
C PHE A 114 4.47 -10.31 0.91
N VAL A 115 3.48 -9.41 0.84
CA VAL A 115 3.30 -8.46 -0.26
C VAL A 115 3.60 -7.07 0.25
N SER A 116 4.45 -6.32 -0.44
CA SER A 116 4.78 -4.93 -0.12
C SER A 116 4.43 -4.02 -1.28
N MET A 117 3.53 -3.04 -1.05
CA MET A 117 3.44 -1.90 -1.93
C MET A 117 4.62 -0.97 -1.61
N GLY A 118 5.51 -0.81 -2.58
CA GLY A 118 6.69 0.03 -2.42
C GLY A 118 7.76 -0.22 -3.46
N GLY A 119 8.69 0.74 -3.57
CA GLY A 119 9.83 0.67 -4.46
C GLY A 119 9.55 1.05 -5.92
N ALA A 120 10.64 1.23 -6.66
CA ALA A 120 10.65 1.51 -8.09
C ALA A 120 11.87 0.86 -8.73
N PHE A 121 11.69 0.14 -9.84
CA PHE A 121 12.77 -0.60 -10.49
C PHE A 121 13.26 0.10 -11.76
N ARG A 122 12.40 0.21 -12.79
CA ARG A 122 12.71 0.81 -14.09
C ARG A 122 11.95 2.10 -14.37
N ILE A 123 11.28 2.62 -13.38
CA ILE A 123 10.51 3.85 -13.46
C ILE A 123 11.05 4.86 -12.45
N HIS A 124 10.81 6.15 -12.70
CA HIS A 124 11.18 7.18 -11.72
C HIS A 124 10.37 7.06 -10.43
N GLY A 125 10.90 7.60 -9.34
CA GLY A 125 10.20 7.69 -8.07
C GLY A 125 9.00 8.65 -8.08
N ASN A 126 8.31 8.74 -6.95
CA ASN A 126 7.20 9.68 -6.74
C ASN A 126 7.47 10.72 -5.64
N CYS A 127 8.56 10.57 -4.89
CA CYS A 127 8.99 11.55 -3.87
C CYS A 127 10.47 11.95 -4.01
N SER A 128 11.20 11.25 -4.85
CA SER A 128 12.53 11.61 -5.33
C SER A 128 12.71 11.08 -6.76
N PRO A 129 13.75 11.46 -7.51
CA PRO A 129 13.95 10.94 -8.86
C PRO A 129 14.00 9.43 -8.96
N VAL A 130 14.34 8.72 -7.88
CA VAL A 130 14.61 7.27 -7.90
C VAL A 130 13.83 6.47 -6.86
N ALA A 131 13.15 7.10 -5.93
CA ALA A 131 12.55 6.40 -4.79
C ALA A 131 11.03 6.55 -4.74
N GLU A 132 10.39 5.45 -4.38
CA GLU A 132 9.00 5.40 -3.99
C GLU A 132 8.87 5.79 -2.50
N PHE A 133 7.76 6.43 -2.16
CA PHE A 133 7.55 7.08 -0.86
C PHE A 133 7.67 6.15 0.35
N ASN A 134 7.06 4.97 0.34
CA ASN A 134 7.09 4.05 1.48
C ASN A 134 8.54 3.63 1.83
N TYR A 135 9.34 3.33 0.80
CA TYR A 135 10.75 2.96 1.00
C TYR A 135 11.62 4.18 1.26
N TRP A 136 11.26 5.36 0.73
CA TRP A 136 11.98 6.59 1.01
C TRP A 136 11.75 7.11 2.43
N VAL A 137 10.54 6.95 2.99
CA VAL A 137 10.24 7.38 4.37
C VAL A 137 11.04 6.59 5.37
N ASP A 138 11.15 5.28 5.22
CA ASP A 138 11.97 4.43 6.08
C ASP A 138 12.86 3.47 5.27
N PRO A 139 13.93 3.99 4.64
CA PRO A 139 14.82 3.16 3.84
C PRO A 139 15.56 2.13 4.68
N HIS A 140 15.88 2.45 5.92
CA HIS A 140 16.51 1.52 6.85
C HIS A 140 15.58 0.38 7.25
N GLY A 141 14.28 0.68 7.46
CA GLY A 141 13.27 -0.34 7.71
C GLY A 141 13.05 -1.24 6.50
N ALA A 142 12.96 -0.64 5.31
CA ALA A 142 12.80 -1.39 4.06
C ALA A 142 14.00 -2.31 3.81
N ASP A 143 15.22 -1.78 3.85
CA ASP A 143 16.45 -2.57 3.64
C ASP A 143 16.62 -3.68 4.68
N TYR A 144 16.31 -3.38 5.95
CA TYR A 144 16.35 -4.38 7.02
C TYR A 144 15.39 -5.55 6.74
N VAL A 145 14.15 -5.26 6.28
CA VAL A 145 13.18 -6.30 5.94
C VAL A 145 13.67 -7.14 4.76
N TYR A 146 14.17 -6.53 3.68
CA TYR A 146 14.72 -7.25 2.53
C TYR A 146 15.89 -8.17 2.89
N LYS A 147 16.73 -7.76 3.83
CA LYS A 147 17.90 -8.55 4.28
C LYS A 147 17.56 -9.65 5.28
N ASN A 148 16.46 -9.52 6.01
CA ASN A 148 16.20 -10.37 7.19
C ASN A 148 14.95 -11.23 7.10
N LEU A 149 14.00 -10.91 6.22
CA LEU A 149 12.82 -11.73 6.04
C LEU A 149 13.19 -13.05 5.33
N SER A 150 12.73 -14.18 5.87
CA SER A 150 13.01 -15.51 5.31
C SER A 150 12.16 -15.83 4.06
N LYS A 151 11.09 -15.11 3.83
CA LYS A 151 10.20 -15.25 2.66
C LYS A 151 10.54 -14.21 1.61
N LYS A 152 10.36 -14.59 0.33
CA LYS A 152 10.47 -13.61 -0.76
C LYS A 152 9.39 -12.55 -0.64
N ILE A 153 9.79 -11.31 -0.82
CA ILE A 153 8.90 -10.15 -0.80
C ILE A 153 8.29 -10.00 -2.21
N HIS A 154 6.96 -10.04 -2.31
CA HIS A 154 6.30 -9.63 -3.54
C HIS A 154 6.31 -8.10 -3.59
N MET A 155 7.22 -7.53 -4.36
CA MET A 155 7.40 -6.10 -4.53
C MET A 155 6.42 -5.56 -5.57
N VAL A 156 5.38 -4.87 -5.10
CA VAL A 156 4.39 -4.17 -5.93
C VAL A 156 4.82 -2.71 -6.04
N GLY A 157 5.79 -2.46 -6.90
CA GLY A 157 6.40 -1.15 -7.08
C GLY A 157 5.67 -0.24 -8.07
N LEU A 158 6.20 0.98 -8.24
CA LEU A 158 5.65 1.97 -9.16
C LEU A 158 5.63 1.48 -10.62
N ASP A 159 6.44 0.48 -10.97
CA ASP A 159 6.48 -0.14 -12.31
C ASP A 159 5.13 -0.71 -12.75
N VAL A 160 4.32 -1.15 -11.80
CA VAL A 160 2.98 -1.67 -12.05
C VAL A 160 1.89 -0.72 -11.53
N THR A 161 2.08 -0.08 -10.38
CA THR A 161 1.03 0.74 -9.77
C THR A 161 0.74 2.02 -10.54
N ARG A 162 1.74 2.65 -11.18
CA ARG A 162 1.52 3.86 -12.01
C ARG A 162 0.61 3.65 -13.22
N LYS A 163 0.37 2.40 -13.59
CA LYS A 163 -0.56 2.05 -14.67
C LYS A 163 -2.02 1.99 -14.20
N ILE A 164 -2.24 2.00 -12.90
CA ILE A 164 -3.58 1.91 -12.29
C ILE A 164 -4.08 3.30 -11.97
N VAL A 165 -4.81 3.89 -12.89
CA VAL A 165 -5.35 5.25 -12.75
C VAL A 165 -6.86 5.21 -12.53
N LEU A 166 -7.32 5.78 -11.43
CA LEU A 166 -8.74 6.08 -11.22
C LEU A 166 -9.07 7.38 -11.96
N THR A 167 -9.63 7.23 -13.16
CA THR A 167 -9.93 8.35 -14.06
C THR A 167 -11.25 9.04 -13.71
N PRO A 168 -11.47 10.30 -14.14
CA PRO A 168 -12.77 10.98 -14.00
C PRO A 168 -13.94 10.21 -14.63
N ASN A 169 -13.70 9.48 -15.73
CA ASN A 169 -14.73 8.65 -16.35
C ASN A 169 -15.17 7.50 -15.44
N ILE A 170 -14.22 6.86 -14.76
CA ILE A 170 -14.52 5.80 -13.80
C ILE A 170 -15.28 6.39 -12.60
N ILE A 171 -14.88 7.56 -12.12
CA ILE A 171 -15.59 8.25 -11.02
C ILE A 171 -17.03 8.60 -11.42
N GLU A 172 -17.24 9.14 -12.62
CA GLU A 172 -18.58 9.41 -13.13
C GLU A 172 -19.41 8.11 -13.26
N PHE A 173 -18.79 7.03 -13.72
CA PHE A 173 -19.44 5.73 -13.81
C PHE A 173 -19.88 5.20 -12.45
N ILE A 174 -18.98 5.16 -11.46
CA ILE A 174 -19.31 4.64 -10.12
C ILE A 174 -20.39 5.46 -9.42
N ASN A 175 -20.48 6.77 -9.70
CA ASN A 175 -21.54 7.64 -9.16
C ASN A 175 -22.95 7.25 -9.65
N ARG A 176 -23.06 6.40 -10.67
CA ARG A 176 -24.32 5.82 -11.17
C ARG A 176 -24.69 4.49 -10.49
N LEU A 177 -23.76 3.93 -9.71
CA LEU A 177 -23.93 2.67 -9.00
C LEU A 177 -24.42 2.92 -7.56
N ASP A 178 -23.62 2.58 -6.57
CA ASP A 178 -23.90 2.82 -5.14
C ASP A 178 -23.51 4.25 -4.75
N LYS A 179 -24.49 5.11 -4.55
CA LYS A 179 -24.27 6.53 -4.19
C LYS A 179 -23.44 6.71 -2.93
N LYS A 180 -23.54 5.84 -1.93
CA LYS A 180 -22.82 5.98 -0.67
C LYS A 180 -21.33 5.66 -0.84
N MET A 181 -21.02 4.53 -1.45
CA MET A 181 -19.64 4.10 -1.70
C MET A 181 -18.97 5.01 -2.73
N ALA A 182 -19.66 5.34 -3.82
CA ALA A 182 -19.14 6.24 -4.85
C ALA A 182 -18.83 7.64 -4.30
N LYS A 183 -19.74 8.20 -3.49
CA LYS A 183 -19.52 9.48 -2.81
C LYS A 183 -18.26 9.43 -1.95
N TYR A 184 -18.11 8.40 -1.13
CA TYR A 184 -16.92 8.24 -0.28
C TYR A 184 -15.63 8.18 -1.10
N ILE A 185 -15.59 7.35 -2.16
CA ILE A 185 -14.43 7.25 -3.05
C ILE A 185 -14.13 8.60 -3.69
N THR A 186 -15.14 9.27 -4.23
CA THR A 186 -14.98 10.59 -4.88
C THR A 186 -14.43 11.63 -3.90
N GLU A 187 -14.92 11.66 -2.68
CA GLU A 187 -14.49 12.62 -1.65
C GLU A 187 -13.02 12.37 -1.26
N ILE A 188 -12.64 11.13 -0.93
CA ILE A 188 -11.28 10.82 -0.47
C ILE A 188 -10.23 10.90 -1.56
N THR A 189 -10.62 10.84 -2.84
CA THR A 189 -9.68 10.91 -3.97
C THR A 189 -9.58 12.30 -4.59
N ARG A 190 -10.46 13.23 -4.26
CA ARG A 190 -10.49 14.56 -4.90
C ARG A 190 -9.17 15.31 -4.73
N PHE A 191 -8.68 15.42 -3.50
CA PHE A 191 -7.42 16.09 -3.20
C PHE A 191 -6.24 15.44 -3.95
N TYR A 192 -6.24 14.11 -3.99
CA TYR A 192 -5.20 13.32 -4.63
C TYR A 192 -5.22 13.43 -6.18
N ILE A 193 -6.40 13.62 -6.78
CA ILE A 193 -6.55 13.92 -8.22
C ILE A 193 -5.94 15.29 -8.53
N ASP A 194 -6.21 16.31 -7.72
CA ASP A 194 -5.67 17.65 -7.92
C ASP A 194 -4.14 17.64 -7.77
N PHE A 195 -3.60 16.94 -6.78
CA PHE A 195 -2.15 16.73 -6.64
C PHE A 195 -1.52 16.09 -7.89
N HIS A 196 -2.08 14.98 -8.39
CA HIS A 196 -1.54 14.32 -9.58
C HIS A 196 -1.59 15.20 -10.82
N TRP A 197 -2.63 16.01 -10.95
CA TRP A 197 -2.72 16.97 -12.05
C TRP A 197 -1.61 18.03 -11.98
N GLU A 198 -1.40 18.61 -10.80
CA GLU A 198 -0.42 19.67 -10.61
C GLU A 198 1.02 19.17 -10.69
N GLN A 199 1.31 18.01 -10.13
CA GLN A 199 2.68 17.50 -10.03
C GLN A 199 3.11 16.60 -11.19
N GLU A 200 2.20 15.82 -11.74
CA GLU A 200 2.53 14.80 -12.74
C GLU A 200 1.77 14.96 -14.06
N GLY A 201 0.82 15.89 -14.18
CA GLY A 201 -0.01 16.08 -15.36
C GLY A 201 -0.96 14.90 -15.66
N ILE A 202 -1.30 14.10 -14.64
CA ILE A 202 -2.20 12.95 -14.78
C ILE A 202 -3.64 13.39 -14.57
N ILE A 203 -4.53 13.04 -15.52
CA ILE A 203 -5.98 13.25 -15.37
C ILE A 203 -6.58 12.07 -14.61
N GLY A 204 -6.68 12.18 -13.30
CA GLY A 204 -7.08 11.13 -12.37
C GLY A 204 -6.09 10.98 -11.23
N CYS A 205 -6.14 9.88 -10.50
CA CYS A 205 -5.12 9.56 -9.49
C CYS A 205 -4.65 8.11 -9.59
N VAL A 206 -3.38 7.90 -9.31
CA VAL A 206 -2.77 6.57 -9.25
C VAL A 206 -3.18 5.90 -7.94
N ILE A 207 -3.89 4.78 -8.01
CA ILE A 207 -4.31 4.03 -6.81
C ILE A 207 -3.38 2.84 -6.56
N ASN A 208 -2.31 3.10 -5.82
CA ASN A 208 -1.20 2.16 -5.61
C ASN A 208 -1.59 0.93 -4.77
N ASP A 209 -2.10 1.16 -3.57
CA ASP A 209 -2.32 0.14 -2.55
C ASP A 209 -3.41 -0.88 -2.93
N PRO A 210 -4.51 -0.49 -3.57
CA PRO A 210 -5.51 -1.44 -4.05
C PRO A 210 -4.94 -2.51 -4.98
N LEU A 211 -3.90 -2.19 -5.79
CA LEU A 211 -3.25 -3.17 -6.65
C LEU A 211 -2.53 -4.26 -5.84
N ALA A 212 -1.84 -3.90 -4.77
CA ALA A 212 -1.15 -4.88 -3.92
C ALA A 212 -2.15 -5.84 -3.25
N VAL A 213 -3.30 -5.34 -2.81
CA VAL A 213 -4.39 -6.17 -2.27
C VAL A 213 -5.00 -7.05 -3.36
N ALA A 214 -5.27 -6.50 -4.54
CA ALA A 214 -5.82 -7.24 -5.66
C ALA A 214 -4.87 -8.36 -6.12
N TYR A 215 -3.58 -8.07 -6.23
CA TYR A 215 -2.55 -9.06 -6.55
C TYR A 215 -2.47 -10.18 -5.50
N PHE A 216 -2.62 -9.86 -4.21
CA PHE A 216 -2.70 -10.90 -3.18
C PHE A 216 -3.91 -11.83 -3.39
N ILE A 217 -5.03 -11.29 -3.82
CA ILE A 217 -6.28 -12.05 -4.05
C ILE A 217 -6.20 -12.86 -5.36
N ASP A 218 -5.64 -12.28 -6.42
CA ASP A 218 -5.49 -12.92 -7.73
C ASP A 218 -4.10 -12.63 -8.33
N ARG A 219 -3.20 -13.61 -8.24
CA ARG A 219 -1.82 -13.51 -8.73
C ARG A 219 -1.72 -13.26 -10.23
N SER A 220 -2.74 -13.60 -11.01
CA SER A 220 -2.73 -13.43 -12.45
C SER A 220 -2.91 -11.98 -12.93
N ILE A 221 -3.19 -11.05 -12.02
CA ILE A 221 -3.26 -9.60 -12.32
C ILE A 221 -1.89 -9.03 -12.67
N CYS A 222 -0.84 -9.49 -12.03
CA CYS A 222 0.52 -9.03 -12.30
C CYS A 222 1.44 -10.19 -12.64
N LYS A 223 2.50 -9.87 -13.42
CA LYS A 223 3.64 -10.77 -13.62
C LYS A 223 4.90 -10.09 -13.12
N GLY A 224 5.89 -10.91 -12.78
CA GLY A 224 7.17 -10.45 -12.27
C GLY A 224 8.24 -11.52 -12.39
N PHE A 225 9.39 -11.24 -11.84
CA PHE A 225 10.55 -12.12 -11.85
C PHE A 225 11.25 -12.10 -10.49
N GLU A 226 11.93 -13.19 -10.19
CA GLU A 226 12.73 -13.28 -8.98
C GLU A 226 14.02 -12.49 -9.11
N SER A 227 14.35 -11.71 -8.09
CA SER A 227 15.58 -10.94 -8.05
C SER A 227 16.06 -10.73 -6.62
N TYR A 228 17.35 -10.46 -6.49
CA TYR A 228 17.89 -9.89 -5.28
C TYR A 228 17.63 -8.38 -5.26
N VAL A 229 17.13 -7.87 -4.15
CA VAL A 229 16.80 -6.47 -3.95
C VAL A 229 17.45 -5.95 -2.67
N GLU A 230 18.03 -4.75 -2.75
CA GLU A 230 18.48 -3.94 -1.62
C GLU A 230 17.84 -2.55 -1.70
N VAL A 231 17.69 -1.88 -0.58
CA VAL A 231 17.21 -0.49 -0.53
C VAL A 231 18.34 0.42 -0.07
N VAL A 232 18.57 1.50 -0.79
CA VAL A 232 19.63 2.47 -0.46
C VAL A 232 19.22 3.26 0.77
N GLU A 233 20.03 3.16 1.84
CA GLU A 233 19.70 3.78 3.13
C GLU A 233 19.96 5.28 3.18
N ASP A 234 20.98 5.78 2.45
CA ASP A 234 21.49 7.15 2.58
C ASP A 234 21.91 7.75 1.24
N GLY A 235 22.20 9.05 1.23
CA GLY A 235 22.74 9.77 0.08
C GLY A 235 21.68 10.17 -0.95
N ILE A 236 22.14 10.54 -2.15
CA ILE A 236 21.29 11.08 -3.22
C ILE A 236 20.25 10.06 -3.74
N ALA A 237 20.55 8.78 -3.61
CA ALA A 237 19.69 7.68 -4.05
C ALA A 237 18.92 7.04 -2.89
N MET A 238 18.81 7.70 -1.76
CA MET A 238 18.12 7.18 -0.57
C MET A 238 16.69 6.74 -0.90
N GLY A 239 16.32 5.53 -0.46
CA GLY A 239 15.02 4.90 -0.73
C GLY A 239 14.93 4.20 -2.07
N GLN A 240 15.94 4.29 -2.93
CA GLN A 240 15.97 3.53 -4.19
C GLN A 240 16.03 2.04 -3.93
N SER A 241 15.17 1.28 -4.58
CA SER A 241 15.26 -0.17 -4.63
C SER A 241 16.21 -0.60 -5.76
N ILE A 242 17.35 -1.15 -5.38
CA ILE A 242 18.34 -1.73 -6.30
C ILE A 242 17.91 -3.16 -6.60
N VAL A 243 17.44 -3.39 -7.82
CA VAL A 243 17.00 -4.72 -8.30
C VAL A 243 18.08 -5.33 -9.17
N ASP A 244 18.69 -6.39 -8.73
CA ASP A 244 19.76 -7.10 -9.46
C ASP A 244 19.20 -8.04 -10.52
N SER A 245 18.53 -7.48 -11.53
CA SER A 245 17.85 -8.27 -12.58
C SER A 245 18.80 -9.08 -13.49
N PHE A 246 20.09 -8.80 -13.47
CA PHE A 246 21.12 -9.52 -14.24
C PHE A 246 22.03 -10.37 -13.36
N ASN A 247 21.72 -10.47 -12.06
CA ASN A 247 22.48 -11.28 -11.10
C ASN A 247 23.98 -10.90 -11.01
N PHE A 248 24.28 -9.59 -11.03
CA PHE A 248 25.64 -9.08 -10.87
C PHE A 248 26.24 -9.42 -9.50
N TYR A 249 25.41 -9.36 -8.45
CA TYR A 249 25.83 -9.65 -7.08
C TYR A 249 25.91 -11.13 -6.76
N LYS A 250 25.39 -12.01 -7.63
CA LYS A 250 25.36 -13.47 -7.43
C LYS A 250 24.75 -13.89 -6.08
N LYS A 251 23.74 -13.14 -5.62
CA LYS A 251 23.00 -13.41 -4.39
C LYS A 251 21.70 -14.15 -4.69
N ASN A 252 21.23 -14.91 -3.71
CA ASN A 252 19.94 -15.59 -3.83
C ASN A 252 18.81 -14.53 -3.89
N PRO A 253 17.81 -14.72 -4.76
CA PRO A 253 16.66 -13.84 -4.84
C PRO A 253 15.91 -13.76 -3.50
N ASN A 254 15.66 -12.55 -3.03
CA ASN A 254 14.86 -12.23 -1.83
C ASN A 254 13.50 -11.60 -2.18
N ALA A 255 13.23 -11.35 -3.45
CA ALA A 255 12.00 -10.73 -3.92
C ALA A 255 11.48 -11.36 -5.21
N ILE A 256 10.16 -11.15 -5.44
CA ILE A 256 9.48 -11.24 -6.72
C ILE A 256 9.12 -9.82 -7.10
N VAL A 257 9.80 -9.26 -8.09
CA VAL A 257 9.62 -7.87 -8.54
C VAL A 257 8.58 -7.85 -9.65
N LEU A 258 7.45 -7.19 -9.40
CA LEU A 258 6.38 -7.10 -10.39
C LEU A 258 6.69 -5.98 -11.40
N ASN A 259 6.52 -6.27 -12.70
CA ASN A 259 6.82 -5.36 -13.79
C ASN A 259 5.79 -5.34 -14.92
N GLU A 260 4.81 -6.24 -14.88
CA GLU A 260 3.67 -6.26 -15.78
C GLU A 260 2.37 -6.31 -14.98
N VAL A 261 1.33 -5.63 -15.44
CA VAL A 261 0.01 -5.63 -14.84
C VAL A 261 -1.07 -5.65 -15.92
N ASP A 262 -2.13 -6.38 -15.66
CA ASP A 262 -3.39 -6.32 -16.42
C ASP A 262 -4.31 -5.28 -15.77
N GLU A 263 -4.24 -4.06 -16.28
CA GLU A 263 -4.94 -2.88 -15.76
C GLU A 263 -6.46 -3.07 -15.82
N LYS A 264 -6.94 -3.64 -16.92
CA LYS A 264 -8.38 -3.90 -17.09
C LYS A 264 -8.88 -4.92 -16.09
N LYS A 265 -8.21 -6.05 -16.00
CA LYS A 265 -8.55 -7.10 -15.03
C LYS A 265 -8.57 -6.57 -13.60
N PHE A 266 -7.57 -5.75 -13.24
CA PHE A 266 -7.55 -5.09 -11.95
C PHE A 266 -8.78 -4.21 -11.75
N MET A 267 -9.09 -3.31 -12.70
CA MET A 267 -10.18 -2.35 -12.55
C MET A 267 -11.54 -3.06 -12.42
N TYR A 268 -11.78 -4.10 -13.21
CA TYR A 268 -13.00 -4.91 -13.08
C TYR A 268 -13.11 -5.58 -11.71
N MET A 269 -12.05 -6.21 -11.26
CA MET A 269 -12.03 -6.84 -9.95
C MET A 269 -12.26 -5.82 -8.83
N PHE A 270 -11.62 -4.65 -8.92
CA PHE A 270 -11.76 -3.55 -7.95
C PHE A 270 -13.22 -3.06 -7.88
N LEU A 271 -13.81 -2.74 -9.03
CA LEU A 271 -15.18 -2.24 -9.09
C LEU A 271 -16.20 -3.29 -8.61
N LYS A 272 -16.10 -4.54 -9.05
CA LYS A 272 -17.02 -5.62 -8.63
C LYS A 272 -16.94 -5.89 -7.12
N ARG A 273 -15.78 -5.73 -6.50
CA ARG A 273 -15.63 -5.93 -5.05
C ARG A 273 -16.22 -4.78 -4.24
N LEU A 274 -16.11 -3.55 -4.73
CA LEU A 274 -16.64 -2.37 -4.05
C LEU A 274 -18.15 -2.19 -4.28
N PHE A 275 -18.64 -2.53 -5.46
CA PHE A 275 -20.02 -2.31 -5.88
C PHE A 275 -20.76 -3.65 -6.10
N LYS A 276 -20.89 -4.41 -5.01
CA LYS A 276 -21.62 -5.70 -5.03
C LYS A 276 -23.08 -5.49 -5.40
N GLY A 277 -23.58 -6.36 -6.29
CA GLY A 277 -24.93 -6.28 -6.84
C GLY A 277 -25.05 -5.43 -8.10
N TYR A 278 -23.93 -4.90 -8.62
CA TYR A 278 -23.86 -4.14 -9.86
C TYR A 278 -22.98 -4.81 -10.91
N GLU A 279 -22.68 -6.10 -10.75
CA GLU A 279 -21.74 -6.86 -11.59
C GLU A 279 -22.14 -6.82 -13.07
N ASP A 280 -23.42 -7.02 -13.39
CA ASP A 280 -23.92 -6.99 -14.77
C ASP A 280 -23.75 -5.61 -15.42
N ILE A 281 -23.92 -4.53 -14.64
CA ILE A 281 -23.73 -3.17 -15.15
C ILE A 281 -22.23 -2.90 -15.39
N ILE A 282 -21.36 -3.37 -14.49
CA ILE A 282 -19.92 -3.25 -14.65
C ILE A 282 -19.46 -4.04 -15.89
N ASP A 283 -20.01 -5.25 -16.12
CA ASP A 283 -19.68 -6.05 -17.28
C ASP A 283 -20.15 -5.39 -18.60
N SER A 284 -21.27 -4.66 -18.58
CA SER A 284 -21.78 -3.98 -19.78
C SER A 284 -20.88 -2.84 -20.29
N VAL A 285 -19.94 -2.35 -19.46
CA VAL A 285 -18.96 -1.31 -19.83
C VAL A 285 -17.56 -1.89 -20.08
N GLU A 286 -17.46 -3.21 -20.22
CA GLU A 286 -16.20 -3.87 -20.59
C GLU A 286 -15.69 -3.36 -21.93
N GLY A 287 -14.50 -2.78 -21.92
CA GLY A 287 -13.89 -2.13 -23.09
C GLY A 287 -14.01 -0.61 -23.11
N VAL A 288 -14.77 0.00 -22.19
CA VAL A 288 -14.87 1.46 -22.02
C VAL A 288 -14.04 1.95 -20.83
N ILE A 289 -13.81 1.08 -19.86
CA ILE A 289 -13.03 1.31 -18.64
C ILE A 289 -11.61 0.73 -18.80
#